data_3edf1e3c65094489b2782bb8df833a28
#
_entry.id   3edf1e3c65094489b2782bb8df833a28
#
_cell.length_a   1.000
_cell.length_b   1.000
_cell.length_c   1.000
_cell.angle_alpha   90.00
_cell.angle_beta   90.00
_cell.angle_gamma   90.00
#
_symmetry.space_group_name_H-M   'P 1'
#
loop_
_entity.id
_entity.type
_entity.pdbx_description
1 polymer ?
#
loop_
_entity_poly.entity_id
_entity_poly.type
_entity_poly.pdbx_seq_one_letter_code
_entity_poly.pdbx_strand_id
1 'polypeptide(L)'
;MTIYAPGCRSILYEDVAQHLQWRTYNNGTHYSYGGSWYNQKMARYLQEADVKHLKTLQDIRLGSTVYDVKVRVEEPRVDIYAHSEDKLKLIAEMLDNPAWVLSVCGPQTNEQETLLADNKVLRKRKPKWQYRVKFSEKKFPAKIRNAVWNYLNGLDNEVSVPKHTYQQLTKDHDWMWGGYFHTNDPGIVHMIQLISPDFVREVSELVQVDTK
;
A
#
# COMPACT_ATOMS: atom_id res chain seq x y z
N MET A 1 11.67 -3.14 -0.45
CA MET A 1 12.63 -2.23 0.21
C MET A 1 11.84 -1.18 0.97
N THR A 2 12.16 -0.96 2.24
CA THR A 2 11.56 0.06 3.10
C THR A 2 12.59 1.15 3.38
N ILE A 3 12.20 2.41 3.19
CA ILE A 3 13.05 3.59 3.33
C ILE A 3 12.49 4.47 4.45
N TYR A 4 13.33 4.95 5.35
CA TYR A 4 12.97 5.99 6.31
C TYR A 4 12.93 7.34 5.60
N ALA A 5 11.80 8.00 5.64
CA ALA A 5 11.58 9.24 4.92
C ALA A 5 10.59 10.13 5.69
N PRO A 6 11.05 10.88 6.70
CA PRO A 6 10.21 11.83 7.43
C PRO A 6 9.68 12.89 6.46
N GLY A 7 8.39 13.20 6.55
CA GLY A 7 7.73 14.11 5.60
C GLY A 7 7.40 13.49 4.24
N CYS A 8 7.51 12.18 4.09
CA CYS A 8 7.34 11.49 2.80
C CYS A 8 5.95 11.66 2.16
N ARG A 9 4.95 12.11 2.88
CA ARG A 9 3.66 12.48 2.25
C ARG A 9 3.80 13.60 1.24
N SER A 10 4.83 14.44 1.36
CA SER A 10 5.10 15.50 0.40
C SER A 10 5.43 14.96 -1.00
N ILE A 11 5.97 13.75 -1.11
CA ILE A 11 6.27 13.13 -2.41
C ILE A 11 5.01 12.75 -3.22
N LEU A 12 3.84 12.77 -2.59
CA LEU A 12 2.57 12.57 -3.29
C LEU A 12 2.15 13.77 -4.13
N TYR A 13 2.70 14.95 -3.81
CA TYR A 13 2.34 16.23 -4.42
C TYR A 13 3.61 16.97 -4.83
N GLU A 14 3.77 17.20 -6.12
CA GLU A 14 4.99 17.82 -6.68
C GLU A 14 5.24 19.24 -6.13
N ASP A 15 4.19 20.04 -6.06
CA ASP A 15 4.25 21.43 -5.54
C ASP A 15 4.70 21.49 -4.08
N VAL A 16 4.36 20.48 -3.27
CA VAL A 16 4.78 20.44 -1.86
C VAL A 16 6.28 20.21 -1.75
N ALA A 17 6.85 19.32 -2.57
CA ALA A 17 8.30 19.09 -2.58
C ALA A 17 9.07 20.32 -3.04
N GLN A 18 8.61 21.04 -4.05
CA GLN A 18 9.21 22.31 -4.50
C GLN A 18 9.16 23.37 -3.40
N HIS A 19 8.07 23.48 -2.67
CA HIS A 19 7.92 24.44 -1.57
C HIS A 19 8.78 24.11 -0.35
N LEU A 20 8.94 22.83 -0.04
CA LEU A 20 9.86 22.41 1.02
C LEU A 20 11.30 22.77 0.67
N GLN A 21 11.72 22.53 -0.59
CA GLN A 21 13.04 22.90 -1.08
C GLN A 21 13.26 24.42 -0.99
N TRP A 22 12.31 25.22 -1.45
CA TRP A 22 12.39 26.68 -1.41
C TRP A 22 12.51 27.21 0.03
N ARG A 23 11.77 26.62 0.94
CA ARG A 23 11.79 27.01 2.34
C ARG A 23 13.12 26.72 3.03
N THR A 24 13.70 25.54 2.79
CA THR A 24 15.00 25.16 3.34
C THR A 24 16.07 26.13 2.85
N TYR A 25 16.02 26.48 1.59
CA TYR A 25 16.97 27.40 0.95
C TYR A 25 16.88 28.84 1.52
N ASN A 26 15.71 29.31 1.88
CA ASN A 26 15.46 30.67 2.35
C ASN A 26 15.44 30.85 3.89
N ASN A 27 16.16 30.01 4.65
CA ASN A 27 16.30 30.11 6.10
C ASN A 27 14.99 30.19 6.90
N GLY A 28 14.00 29.43 6.49
CA GLY A 28 12.85 29.17 7.34
C GLY A 28 11.73 30.20 7.33
N THR A 29 11.64 31.04 6.31
CA THR A 29 10.45 31.85 6.11
C THR A 29 9.20 30.99 6.02
N HIS A 30 8.20 31.24 6.86
CA HIS A 30 7.01 30.42 6.94
C HIS A 30 6.17 30.52 5.68
N TYR A 31 6.09 29.43 4.94
CA TYR A 31 5.08 29.26 3.91
C TYR A 31 3.91 28.47 4.46
N SER A 32 2.73 29.07 4.48
CA SER A 32 1.48 28.35 4.63
C SER A 32 1.12 27.80 3.26
N TYR A 33 1.36 26.53 3.04
CA TYR A 33 0.89 25.90 1.83
C TYR A 33 -0.54 25.42 2.01
N GLY A 34 -1.45 25.92 1.17
CA GLY A 34 -2.76 25.32 0.87
C GLY A 34 -3.56 24.71 2.00
N GLY A 35 -3.49 25.24 3.22
CA GLY A 35 -4.39 24.83 4.31
C GLY A 35 -4.13 23.48 4.96
N SER A 36 -3.17 22.68 4.53
CA SER A 36 -2.87 21.42 5.20
C SER A 36 -2.00 21.65 6.44
N TRP A 37 -2.60 21.53 7.62
CA TRP A 37 -1.92 21.55 8.92
C TRP A 37 -0.71 20.59 8.98
N TYR A 38 -0.82 19.46 8.30
CA TYR A 38 0.24 18.46 8.21
C TYR A 38 1.49 19.00 7.52
N ASN A 39 1.33 19.62 6.36
CA ASN A 39 2.44 20.16 5.57
C ASN A 39 3.14 21.31 6.31
N GLN A 40 2.40 22.14 7.02
CA GLN A 40 2.97 23.22 7.86
C GLN A 40 3.81 22.65 9.01
N LYS A 41 3.35 21.59 9.68
CA LYS A 41 4.06 20.96 10.78
C LYS A 41 5.35 20.30 10.29
N MET A 42 5.28 19.50 9.23
CA MET A 42 6.44 18.78 8.70
C MET A 42 7.51 19.70 8.14
N ALA A 43 7.09 20.75 7.44
CA ALA A 43 8.02 21.74 6.91
C ALA A 43 8.88 22.46 7.99
N ARG A 44 8.53 22.41 9.27
CA ARG A 44 9.34 22.98 10.37
C ARG A 44 10.55 22.11 10.77
N TYR A 45 10.52 20.83 10.48
CA TYR A 45 11.49 19.86 10.99
C TYR A 45 12.41 19.29 9.92
N LEU A 46 12.11 19.52 8.63
CA LEU A 46 12.92 18.97 7.54
C LEU A 46 14.20 19.78 7.34
N GLN A 47 15.30 19.06 7.24
CA GLN A 47 16.61 19.60 6.85
C GLN A 47 16.74 19.64 5.32
N GLU A 48 17.74 20.33 4.81
CA GLU A 48 18.01 20.39 3.38
C GLU A 48 18.27 19.01 2.76
N ALA A 49 19.01 18.15 3.48
CA ALA A 49 19.26 16.78 3.10
C ALA A 49 17.97 15.96 2.97
N ASP A 50 17.00 16.16 3.89
CA ASP A 50 15.71 15.48 3.84
C ASP A 50 14.90 15.93 2.62
N VAL A 51 14.94 17.21 2.27
CA VAL A 51 14.23 17.74 1.09
C VAL A 51 14.79 17.13 -0.20
N LYS A 52 16.11 17.04 -0.32
CA LYS A 52 16.77 16.40 -1.48
C LYS A 52 16.37 14.93 -1.58
N HIS A 53 16.39 14.21 -0.46
CA HIS A 53 15.96 12.82 -0.39
C HIS A 53 14.50 12.64 -0.79
N LEU A 54 13.60 13.47 -0.29
CA LEU A 54 12.18 13.44 -0.64
C LEU A 54 11.96 13.71 -2.13
N LYS A 55 12.74 14.59 -2.73
CA LYS A 55 12.69 14.85 -4.17
C LYS A 55 13.11 13.63 -4.98
N THR A 56 14.21 12.96 -4.62
CA THR A 56 14.62 11.69 -5.25
C THR A 56 13.50 10.63 -5.16
N LEU A 57 12.87 10.48 -3.99
CA LEU A 57 11.75 9.55 -3.83
C LEU A 57 10.52 9.95 -4.65
N GLN A 58 10.27 11.26 -4.84
CA GLN A 58 9.22 11.75 -5.71
C GLN A 58 9.50 11.41 -7.18
N ASP A 59 10.73 11.61 -7.63
CA ASP A 59 11.15 11.27 -9.00
C ASP A 59 11.01 9.77 -9.27
N ILE A 60 11.40 8.93 -8.30
CA ILE A 60 11.19 7.47 -8.36
C ILE A 60 9.69 7.15 -8.45
N ARG A 61 8.86 7.81 -7.68
CA ARG A 61 7.41 7.59 -7.71
C ARG A 61 6.78 8.01 -9.03
N LEU A 62 7.14 9.18 -9.55
CA LEU A 62 6.66 9.68 -10.85
C LEU A 62 7.15 8.79 -12.00
N GLY A 63 8.39 8.32 -11.92
CA GLY A 63 8.99 7.37 -12.85
C GLY A 63 8.63 5.91 -12.59
N SER A 64 7.68 5.60 -11.72
CA SER A 64 7.39 4.22 -11.27
C SER A 64 7.09 3.25 -12.41
N THR A 65 6.44 3.71 -13.48
CA THR A 65 6.19 2.90 -14.70
C THR A 65 7.47 2.62 -15.46
N VAL A 66 8.39 3.60 -15.55
CA VAL A 66 9.69 3.47 -16.24
C VAL A 66 10.60 2.51 -15.47
N TYR A 67 10.62 2.65 -14.14
CA TYR A 67 11.41 1.76 -13.27
C TYR A 67 10.74 0.40 -13.03
N ASP A 68 9.47 0.24 -13.44
CA ASP A 68 8.66 -0.97 -13.20
C ASP A 68 8.65 -1.32 -11.69
N VAL A 69 8.30 -0.34 -10.88
CA VAL A 69 8.21 -0.45 -9.43
C VAL A 69 6.86 0.08 -8.93
N LYS A 70 6.42 -0.42 -7.78
CA LYS A 70 5.27 0.12 -7.06
C LYS A 70 5.76 0.84 -5.81
N VAL A 71 5.34 2.08 -5.65
CA VAL A 71 5.69 2.91 -4.49
C VAL A 71 4.47 3.08 -3.59
N ARG A 72 4.64 2.77 -2.29
CA ARG A 72 3.65 3.00 -1.23
C ARG A 72 4.23 3.97 -0.22
N VAL A 73 3.48 5.02 0.06
CA VAL A 73 3.90 6.07 1.00
C VAL A 73 3.14 5.90 2.32
N GLU A 74 3.88 5.67 3.40
CA GLU A 74 3.37 5.58 4.77
C GLU A 74 4.29 6.36 5.70
N GLU A 75 3.84 7.49 6.21
CA GLU A 75 4.63 8.33 7.12
C GLU A 75 5.07 7.55 8.38
N PRO A 76 6.35 7.53 8.75
CA PRO A 76 7.50 8.21 8.12
C PRO A 76 8.32 7.31 7.16
N ARG A 77 7.69 6.45 6.40
CA ARG A 77 8.39 5.50 5.53
C ARG A 77 7.80 5.43 4.12
N VAL A 78 8.66 5.01 3.20
CA VAL A 78 8.28 4.68 1.82
C VAL A 78 8.66 3.23 1.55
N ASP A 79 7.70 2.44 1.09
CA ASP A 79 7.91 1.07 0.66
C ASP A 79 7.97 1.01 -0.87
N ILE A 80 9.04 0.45 -1.42
CA ILE A 80 9.22 0.24 -2.86
C ILE A 80 9.23 -1.26 -3.14
N TYR A 81 8.38 -1.67 -4.06
CA TYR A 81 8.22 -3.06 -4.51
C TYR A 81 8.68 -3.18 -5.96
N ALA A 82 9.50 -4.17 -6.26
CA ALA A 82 9.95 -4.52 -7.60
C ALA A 82 9.90 -6.03 -7.81
N HIS A 83 9.89 -6.46 -9.07
CA HIS A 83 9.92 -7.88 -9.43
C HIS A 83 11.31 -8.50 -9.31
N SER A 84 12.39 -7.69 -9.21
CA SER A 84 13.75 -8.19 -9.07
C SER A 84 14.52 -7.41 -8.01
N GLU A 85 15.50 -8.08 -7.40
CA GLU A 85 16.41 -7.47 -6.44
C GLU A 85 17.31 -6.40 -7.11
N ASP A 86 17.73 -6.61 -8.36
CA ASP A 86 18.60 -5.69 -9.08
C ASP A 86 17.93 -4.34 -9.31
N LYS A 87 16.61 -4.31 -9.55
CA LYS A 87 15.84 -3.06 -9.60
C LYS A 87 15.83 -2.34 -8.27
N LEU A 88 15.73 -3.06 -7.15
CA LEU A 88 15.81 -2.44 -5.81
C LEU A 88 17.21 -1.93 -5.50
N LYS A 89 18.28 -2.61 -5.98
CA LYS A 89 19.68 -2.12 -5.87
C LYS A 89 19.85 -0.82 -6.65
N LEU A 90 19.38 -0.78 -7.90
CA LEU A 90 19.42 0.44 -8.72
C LEU A 90 18.71 1.60 -8.00
N ILE A 91 17.53 1.37 -7.44
CA ILE A 91 16.82 2.40 -6.68
C ILE A 91 17.61 2.81 -5.42
N ALA A 92 18.24 1.87 -4.74
CA ALA A 92 19.05 2.18 -3.56
C ALA A 92 20.29 3.04 -3.91
N GLU A 93 20.88 2.82 -5.07
CA GLU A 93 22.01 3.62 -5.59
C GLU A 93 21.60 5.07 -5.93
N MET A 94 20.34 5.30 -6.28
CA MET A 94 19.82 6.65 -6.51
C MET A 94 19.66 7.46 -5.22
N LEU A 95 19.67 6.80 -4.05
CA LEU A 95 19.54 7.47 -2.76
C LEU A 95 20.92 7.96 -2.31
N ASP A 96 21.02 9.24 -1.94
CA ASP A 96 22.28 9.84 -1.49
C ASP A 96 22.85 9.21 -0.21
N ASN A 97 21.99 8.61 0.62
CA ASN A 97 22.39 8.02 1.89
C ASN A 97 21.80 6.61 2.08
N PRO A 98 22.62 5.55 1.99
CA PRO A 98 22.18 4.17 2.21
C PRO A 98 21.58 3.92 3.59
N ALA A 99 21.94 4.72 4.62
CA ALA A 99 21.41 4.58 5.96
C ALA A 99 19.89 4.83 6.04
N TRP A 100 19.29 5.43 5.03
CA TRP A 100 17.83 5.59 4.96
C TRP A 100 17.10 4.32 4.54
N VAL A 101 17.81 3.32 4.00
CA VAL A 101 17.22 2.01 3.71
C VAL A 101 17.11 1.22 5.02
N LEU A 102 15.89 1.08 5.52
CA LEU A 102 15.62 0.36 6.77
C LEU A 102 15.65 -1.15 6.60
N SER A 103 15.15 -1.64 5.50
CA SER A 103 15.12 -3.08 5.21
C SER A 103 14.90 -3.36 3.72
N VAL A 104 15.45 -4.48 3.28
CA VAL A 104 15.13 -5.10 2.00
C VAL A 104 14.61 -6.49 2.28
N CYS A 105 13.43 -6.81 1.77
CA CYS A 105 12.79 -8.11 1.95
C CYS A 105 12.41 -8.67 0.58
N GLY A 106 12.73 -9.92 0.36
CA GLY A 106 12.36 -10.68 -0.85
C GLY A 106 12.17 -12.16 -0.54
N PRO A 107 11.78 -12.96 -1.50
CA PRO A 107 11.81 -14.41 -1.38
C PRO A 107 13.25 -14.86 -1.10
N GLN A 108 13.40 -15.82 -0.21
CA GLN A 108 14.71 -16.34 0.20
C GLN A 108 15.04 -17.70 -0.42
N THR A 109 14.05 -18.33 -1.04
CA THR A 109 14.16 -19.63 -1.68
C THR A 109 13.36 -19.68 -2.97
N ASN A 110 13.77 -20.53 -3.90
CA ASN A 110 13.03 -20.76 -5.16
C ASN A 110 11.58 -21.24 -4.89
N GLU A 111 11.35 -21.97 -3.80
CA GLU A 111 10.01 -22.37 -3.40
C GLU A 111 9.13 -21.14 -3.08
N GLN A 112 9.67 -20.16 -2.34
CA GLN A 112 8.96 -18.93 -2.04
C GLN A 112 8.68 -18.12 -3.30
N GLU A 113 9.59 -18.10 -4.27
CA GLU A 113 9.39 -17.46 -5.57
C GLU A 113 8.24 -18.12 -6.34
N THR A 114 8.22 -19.44 -6.39
CA THR A 114 7.16 -20.22 -7.04
C THR A 114 5.80 -19.94 -6.38
N LEU A 115 5.74 -19.95 -5.05
CA LEU A 115 4.50 -19.65 -4.33
C LEU A 115 3.99 -18.23 -4.60
N LEU A 116 4.88 -17.25 -4.72
CA LEU A 116 4.52 -15.87 -5.09
C LEU A 116 4.03 -15.77 -6.54
N ALA A 117 4.66 -16.51 -7.46
CA ALA A 117 4.24 -16.58 -8.87
C ALA A 117 2.83 -17.22 -9.00
N ASP A 118 2.49 -18.16 -8.13
CA ASP A 118 1.17 -18.79 -8.02
C ASP A 118 0.14 -17.90 -7.29
N ASN A 119 0.41 -16.63 -7.14
CA ASN A 119 -0.46 -15.65 -6.46
C ASN A 119 -0.76 -15.98 -4.98
N LYS A 120 0.13 -16.71 -4.31
CA LYS A 120 0.02 -17.01 -2.88
C LYS A 120 0.64 -15.90 -2.04
N VAL A 121 0.13 -15.72 -0.82
CA VAL A 121 0.62 -14.72 0.11
C VAL A 121 1.39 -15.41 1.23
N LEU A 122 2.68 -15.14 1.29
CA LEU A 122 3.57 -15.73 2.28
C LEU A 122 3.37 -15.11 3.66
N ARG A 123 3.32 -15.95 4.70
CA ARG A 123 3.15 -15.54 6.11
C ARG A 123 4.19 -16.21 6.99
N LYS A 124 4.79 -15.44 7.91
CA LYS A 124 5.72 -15.95 8.93
C LYS A 124 5.04 -16.85 9.98
N ARG A 125 3.76 -16.58 10.25
CA ARG A 125 2.96 -17.34 11.22
C ARG A 125 1.86 -18.10 10.48
N LYS A 126 1.47 -19.27 11.02
CA LYS A 126 0.34 -20.01 10.49
C LYS A 126 -0.90 -19.12 10.41
N PRO A 127 -1.45 -18.91 9.23
CA PRO A 127 -2.64 -18.10 9.08
C PRO A 127 -3.85 -18.83 9.70
N LYS A 128 -4.75 -18.06 10.33
CA LYS A 128 -6.04 -18.58 10.82
C LYS A 128 -6.97 -18.94 9.66
N TRP A 129 -6.83 -18.23 8.55
CA TRP A 129 -7.67 -18.33 7.36
C TRP A 129 -6.84 -18.79 6.18
N GLN A 130 -7.41 -19.63 5.32
CA GLN A 130 -6.71 -20.14 4.14
C GLN A 130 -6.69 -19.12 3.01
N TYR A 131 -7.76 -18.35 2.82
CA TYR A 131 -7.89 -17.43 1.70
C TYR A 131 -8.07 -15.99 2.15
N ARG A 132 -7.50 -15.08 1.37
CA ARG A 132 -7.80 -13.66 1.38
C ARG A 132 -8.43 -13.28 0.06
N VAL A 133 -9.65 -12.76 0.11
CA VAL A 133 -10.44 -12.32 -1.05
C VAL A 133 -10.44 -10.80 -1.08
N LYS A 134 -9.86 -10.21 -2.14
CA LYS A 134 -9.81 -8.76 -2.35
C LYS A 134 -10.93 -8.30 -3.26
N PHE A 135 -11.57 -7.22 -2.91
CA PHE A 135 -12.59 -6.56 -3.71
C PHE A 135 -11.96 -5.67 -4.79
N SER A 136 -12.72 -5.45 -5.86
CA SER A 136 -12.33 -4.55 -6.94
C SER A 136 -12.35 -3.11 -6.44
N GLU A 137 -11.35 -2.33 -6.88
CA GLU A 137 -11.21 -0.91 -6.55
C GLU A 137 -11.95 -0.08 -7.61
N LYS A 138 -13.26 0.01 -7.48
CA LYS A 138 -14.14 0.78 -8.38
C LYS A 138 -15.44 1.19 -7.70
N LYS A 139 -16.30 1.91 -8.42
CA LYS A 139 -17.62 2.27 -7.94
C LYS A 139 -18.57 1.07 -7.95
N PHE A 140 -19.29 0.90 -6.86
CA PHE A 140 -20.40 -0.05 -6.77
C PHE A 140 -21.62 0.64 -6.13
N PRO A 141 -22.82 0.46 -6.70
CA PRO A 141 -24.05 0.96 -6.10
C PRO A 141 -24.25 0.46 -4.67
N ALA A 142 -24.83 1.27 -3.81
CA ALA A 142 -25.11 0.92 -2.41
C ALA A 142 -25.88 -0.40 -2.29
N LYS A 143 -26.84 -0.65 -3.21
CA LYS A 143 -27.61 -1.91 -3.23
C LYS A 143 -26.70 -3.15 -3.34
N ILE A 144 -25.67 -3.11 -4.20
CA ILE A 144 -24.73 -4.23 -4.38
C ILE A 144 -23.86 -4.36 -3.13
N ARG A 145 -23.29 -3.27 -2.62
CA ARG A 145 -22.44 -3.28 -1.44
C ARG A 145 -23.18 -3.80 -0.21
N ASN A 146 -24.41 -3.37 -0.01
CA ASN A 146 -25.28 -3.85 1.07
C ASN A 146 -25.63 -5.33 0.91
N ALA A 147 -25.89 -5.81 -0.31
CA ALA A 147 -26.15 -7.23 -0.55
C ALA A 147 -24.94 -8.08 -0.20
N VAL A 148 -23.73 -7.66 -0.61
CA VAL A 148 -22.47 -8.35 -0.24
C VAL A 148 -22.26 -8.31 1.28
N TRP A 149 -22.50 -7.16 1.92
CA TRP A 149 -22.38 -7.04 3.37
C TRP A 149 -23.37 -7.97 4.11
N ASN A 150 -24.63 -7.96 3.73
CA ASN A 150 -25.66 -8.79 4.37
C ASN A 150 -25.31 -10.29 4.22
N TYR A 151 -24.83 -10.70 3.06
CA TYR A 151 -24.36 -12.05 2.84
C TYR A 151 -23.18 -12.40 3.77
N LEU A 152 -22.11 -11.60 3.76
CA LEU A 152 -20.94 -11.85 4.60
C LEU A 152 -21.25 -11.81 6.10
N ASN A 153 -22.13 -10.90 6.52
CA ASN A 153 -22.55 -10.76 7.92
C ASN A 153 -23.38 -11.96 8.40
N GLY A 154 -24.06 -12.63 7.48
CA GLY A 154 -24.83 -13.85 7.80
C GLY A 154 -23.98 -15.12 7.96
N LEU A 155 -22.69 -15.06 7.63
CA LEU A 155 -21.77 -16.21 7.68
C LEU A 155 -21.02 -16.35 9.02
N ASP A 156 -21.28 -15.46 9.98
CA ASP A 156 -20.69 -15.46 11.33
C ASP A 156 -19.19 -15.79 11.35
N ASN A 157 -18.84 -17.00 11.84
CA ASN A 157 -17.45 -17.44 12.03
C ASN A 157 -16.78 -18.01 10.76
N GLU A 158 -17.46 -18.08 9.63
CA GLU A 158 -16.90 -18.60 8.38
C GLU A 158 -16.08 -17.55 7.63
N VAL A 159 -16.22 -16.28 8.02
CA VAL A 159 -15.49 -15.17 7.42
C VAL A 159 -14.92 -14.25 8.46
N SER A 160 -13.90 -13.48 8.08
CA SER A 160 -13.37 -12.37 8.87
C SER A 160 -13.30 -11.13 8.01
N VAL A 161 -14.16 -10.16 8.29
CA VAL A 161 -14.25 -8.89 7.57
C VAL A 161 -13.58 -7.79 8.41
N PRO A 162 -12.47 -7.18 7.94
CA PRO A 162 -11.84 -6.07 8.66
C PRO A 162 -12.75 -4.85 8.78
N LYS A 163 -12.58 -4.10 9.86
CA LYS A 163 -13.36 -2.88 10.15
C LYS A 163 -13.39 -1.90 8.98
N HIS A 164 -12.27 -1.71 8.31
CA HIS A 164 -12.20 -0.79 7.17
C HIS A 164 -13.04 -1.29 5.98
N THR A 165 -13.06 -2.60 5.71
CA THR A 165 -13.88 -3.21 4.67
C THR A 165 -15.37 -3.08 5.00
N TYR A 166 -15.75 -3.37 6.25
CA TYR A 166 -17.10 -3.11 6.75
C TYR A 166 -17.53 -1.66 6.49
N GLN A 167 -16.67 -0.70 6.85
CA GLN A 167 -16.95 0.72 6.64
C GLN A 167 -17.15 1.06 5.16
N GLN A 168 -16.41 0.45 4.25
CA GLN A 168 -16.57 0.68 2.81
C GLN A 168 -17.85 0.06 2.24
N LEU A 169 -18.26 -1.09 2.77
CA LEU A 169 -19.50 -1.75 2.34
C LEU A 169 -20.76 -1.00 2.79
N THR A 170 -20.70 -0.33 3.95
CA THR A 170 -21.88 0.28 4.62
C THR A 170 -21.96 1.80 4.54
N LYS A 171 -20.90 2.51 4.08
CA LYS A 171 -20.89 3.97 3.96
C LYS A 171 -21.64 4.48 2.72
N ASP A 172 -22.04 5.77 2.77
CA ASP A 172 -22.78 6.45 1.71
C ASP A 172 -21.94 6.90 0.49
N HIS A 173 -20.77 6.30 0.25
CA HIS A 173 -19.98 6.59 -0.94
C HIS A 173 -19.89 5.37 -1.83
N ASP A 174 -19.90 5.57 -3.14
CA ASP A 174 -19.94 4.47 -4.12
C ASP A 174 -18.58 3.80 -4.36
N TRP A 175 -17.47 4.44 -4.01
CA TRP A 175 -16.14 3.94 -4.31
C TRP A 175 -15.62 2.96 -3.27
N MET A 176 -15.10 1.81 -3.72
CA MET A 176 -14.41 0.82 -2.91
C MET A 176 -12.89 0.95 -3.05
N TRP A 177 -12.14 1.06 -1.94
CA TRP A 177 -10.68 1.16 -1.93
C TRP A 177 -10.05 0.02 -1.10
N GLY A 178 -9.57 -1.02 -1.78
CA GLY A 178 -8.77 -2.07 -1.16
C GLY A 178 -9.48 -2.90 -0.11
N GLY A 179 -10.81 -3.04 -0.18
CA GLY A 179 -11.59 -3.91 0.69
C GLY A 179 -11.22 -5.38 0.50
N TYR A 180 -11.24 -6.14 1.60
CA TYR A 180 -10.98 -7.58 1.57
C TYR A 180 -11.66 -8.28 2.75
N PHE A 181 -11.80 -9.61 2.64
CA PHE A 181 -12.15 -10.47 3.75
C PHE A 181 -11.30 -11.75 3.72
N HIS A 182 -11.36 -12.52 4.81
CA HIS A 182 -10.71 -13.83 4.90
C HIS A 182 -11.75 -14.92 5.10
N THR A 183 -11.49 -16.09 4.52
CA THR A 183 -12.33 -17.28 4.66
C THR A 183 -11.51 -18.56 4.50
N ASN A 184 -12.08 -19.69 4.93
CA ASN A 184 -11.56 -21.02 4.62
C ASN A 184 -12.38 -21.71 3.51
N ASP A 185 -13.51 -21.12 3.11
CA ASP A 185 -14.38 -21.64 2.07
C ASP A 185 -14.33 -20.79 0.78
N PRO A 186 -13.74 -21.30 -0.31
CA PRO A 186 -13.73 -20.60 -1.59
C PRO A 186 -15.13 -20.51 -2.24
N GLY A 187 -16.12 -21.31 -1.82
CA GLY A 187 -17.49 -21.26 -2.30
C GLY A 187 -18.16 -19.89 -2.03
N ILE A 188 -17.77 -19.21 -0.96
CA ILE A 188 -18.23 -17.87 -0.61
C ILE A 188 -17.93 -16.86 -1.74
N VAL A 189 -16.80 -17.03 -2.42
CA VAL A 189 -16.41 -16.18 -3.55
C VAL A 189 -17.42 -16.28 -4.70
N HIS A 190 -17.85 -17.49 -5.02
CA HIS A 190 -18.85 -17.71 -6.08
C HIS A 190 -20.18 -17.04 -5.74
N MET A 191 -20.60 -17.11 -4.49
CA MET A 191 -21.84 -16.44 -4.05
C MET A 191 -21.75 -14.91 -4.18
N ILE A 192 -20.61 -14.31 -3.85
CA ILE A 192 -20.39 -12.88 -4.05
C ILE A 192 -20.39 -12.54 -5.56
N GLN A 193 -19.79 -13.37 -6.39
CA GLN A 193 -19.79 -13.18 -7.85
C GLN A 193 -21.17 -13.33 -8.47
N LEU A 194 -22.08 -14.11 -7.87
CA LEU A 194 -23.49 -14.13 -8.28
C LEU A 194 -24.22 -12.81 -7.94
N ILE A 195 -23.85 -12.14 -6.86
CA ILE A 195 -24.39 -10.79 -6.54
C ILE A 195 -23.84 -9.75 -7.53
N SER A 196 -22.52 -9.81 -7.81
CA SER A 196 -21.86 -8.94 -8.77
C SER A 196 -20.56 -9.62 -9.27
N PRO A 197 -20.51 -10.04 -10.55
CA PRO A 197 -19.36 -10.77 -11.10
C PRO A 197 -18.02 -10.05 -10.92
N ASP A 198 -18.03 -8.72 -11.00
CA ASP A 198 -16.83 -7.89 -10.92
C ASP A 198 -16.47 -7.46 -9.49
N PHE A 199 -17.20 -7.92 -8.46
CA PHE A 199 -16.98 -7.45 -7.10
C PHE A 199 -15.67 -7.98 -6.51
N VAL A 200 -15.29 -9.21 -6.86
CA VAL A 200 -14.04 -9.84 -6.45
C VAL A 200 -12.97 -9.58 -7.50
N ARG A 201 -11.85 -9.00 -7.09
CA ARG A 201 -10.67 -8.77 -7.95
C ARG A 201 -9.69 -9.94 -7.91
N GLU A 202 -9.46 -10.47 -6.72
CA GLU A 202 -8.38 -11.42 -6.50
C GLU A 202 -8.68 -12.31 -5.31
N VAL A 203 -8.35 -13.59 -5.46
CA VAL A 203 -8.34 -14.57 -4.37
C VAL A 203 -6.90 -15.05 -4.21
N SER A 204 -6.33 -14.88 -3.01
CA SER A 204 -4.97 -15.33 -2.71
C SER A 204 -5.01 -16.35 -1.58
N GLU A 205 -4.31 -17.45 -1.75
CA GLU A 205 -4.06 -18.41 -0.68
C GLU A 205 -3.00 -17.88 0.28
N LEU A 206 -3.22 -18.06 1.59
CA LEU A 206 -2.29 -17.66 2.64
C LEU A 206 -1.46 -18.87 3.04
N VAL A 207 -0.16 -18.83 2.77
CA VAL A 207 0.76 -19.93 3.03
C VAL A 207 1.76 -19.56 4.11
N GLN A 208 1.96 -20.44 5.10
CA GLN A 208 3.05 -20.28 6.06
C GLN A 208 4.37 -20.64 5.38
N VAL A 209 5.36 -19.81 5.57
CA VAL A 209 6.74 -20.09 5.17
C VAL A 209 7.65 -19.98 6.38
N ASP A 210 8.57 -20.92 6.51
CA ASP A 210 9.60 -20.86 7.54
C ASP A 210 10.58 -19.74 7.20
N THR A 211 10.73 -18.81 8.11
CA THR A 211 11.83 -17.82 8.07
C THR A 211 12.96 -18.38 8.93
N LYS A 212 14.00 -18.85 8.28
CA LYS A 212 15.25 -19.14 8.97
C LYS A 212 15.88 -17.87 9.51
#